data_fb30015f4f30eff53df4513077f7a8e7
#
_entry.id   fb30015f4f30eff53df4513077f7a8e7
#
_cell.length_a   1.000
_cell.length_b   1.000
_cell.length_c   1.000
_cell.angle_alpha   90.00
_cell.angle_beta   90.00
_cell.angle_gamma   90.00
#
_symmetry.space_group_name_H-M   'P 1'
#
loop_
_entity.id
_entity.type
_entity.pdbx_description
1 polymer ?
#
loop_
_entity_poly.entity_id
_entity_poly.type
_entity_poly.pdbx_seq_one_letter_code
_entity_poly.pdbx_strand_id
1 'polypeptide(L)'
;LLEAIARWLHLLGLVLIAGSVTIGLLGRGIHEIESIARRPIRIGHRGLLLIVMASFLLIFALFAPPPNMTDSLVLRSIAATPTGQLWSASILVALAGYLLLLARFSVSIASGSLLLVGLALAVLRAAAGHAATSTYPLVGIVLATVHLVSAAVLARGTLVGLSLARPLRSASDRSRAAAEQILRRFAPVALVCVELLTISGAYALWTNVADPAQLLTTTYGRILALKFIGASIFGVTAAGATLYWFRRRAVPWSLLRLQGMEMLLLLILATGLVMLPPARRFESSGPSQPPLTLAANAGPYAVTLSIESALPGPNQLSLMLSSPNGEQISDAHVVAEFSAADGPRVVELRRSSTTYTGTIALLQDTWTVLVYVRRPGESTPPPARFRVPIPVPDARILLGRADAAMNRLRAVEERTTLTSGGPVVETVIRYQAPDRAAYTVTTSGRPPTETIIIDDRRYDRAGDGPWTVAPWPGSEPFRWPNFRYARTAEEARLLGVESIDGTPCYVLSFYDPASETRYQMWIGLSDFLLRRYEMMAIGHYMVGSYARFDDPTIVIDPPPLSD
;
A
#
# COMPACT_ATOMS: atom_id res chain seq x y z
N LEU A 1 -15.41 1.77 9.26
CA LEU A 1 -16.13 0.54 9.63
C LEU A 1 -17.03 0.04 8.49
N LEU A 2 -17.87 0.90 7.89
CA LEU A 2 -18.78 0.51 6.80
C LEU A 2 -18.03 -0.06 5.60
N GLU A 3 -16.95 0.60 5.19
CA GLU A 3 -16.09 0.15 4.09
C GLU A 3 -15.45 -1.22 4.38
N ALA A 4 -14.93 -1.44 5.59
CA ALA A 4 -14.35 -2.72 5.99
C ALA A 4 -15.39 -3.85 5.91
N ILE A 5 -16.60 -3.61 6.43
CA ILE A 5 -17.71 -4.55 6.36
C ILE A 5 -18.06 -4.85 4.89
N ALA A 6 -18.18 -3.83 4.05
CA ALA A 6 -18.53 -3.99 2.65
C ALA A 6 -17.45 -4.77 1.88
N ARG A 7 -16.16 -4.50 2.12
CA ARG A 7 -15.04 -5.26 1.54
C ARG A 7 -15.03 -6.72 1.98
N TRP A 8 -15.33 -6.99 3.25
CA TRP A 8 -15.45 -8.34 3.77
C TRP A 8 -16.62 -9.10 3.15
N LEU A 9 -17.80 -8.45 3.04
CA LEU A 9 -18.98 -9.02 2.39
C LEU A 9 -18.71 -9.34 0.91
N HIS A 10 -17.98 -8.49 0.20
CA HIS A 10 -17.58 -8.74 -1.19
C HIS A 10 -16.69 -9.99 -1.30
N LEU A 11 -15.69 -10.14 -0.43
CA LEU A 11 -14.84 -11.34 -0.39
C LEU A 11 -15.65 -12.59 -0.05
N LEU A 12 -16.59 -12.50 0.90
CA LEU A 12 -17.49 -13.60 1.23
C LEU A 12 -18.35 -14.00 0.03
N GLY A 13 -18.85 -13.02 -0.73
CA GLY A 13 -19.60 -13.25 -1.97
C GLY A 13 -18.78 -14.06 -3.00
N LEU A 14 -17.51 -13.68 -3.21
CA LEU A 14 -16.60 -14.44 -4.09
C LEU A 14 -16.39 -15.89 -3.61
N VAL A 15 -16.22 -16.09 -2.30
CA VAL A 15 -16.10 -17.44 -1.71
C VAL A 15 -17.35 -18.28 -1.97
N LEU A 16 -18.55 -17.68 -1.86
CA LEU A 16 -19.80 -18.39 -2.13
C LEU A 16 -19.94 -18.77 -3.60
N ILE A 17 -19.54 -17.89 -4.52
CA ILE A 17 -19.54 -18.16 -5.97
C ILE A 17 -18.53 -19.26 -6.31
N ALA A 18 -17.28 -19.13 -5.88
CA ALA A 18 -16.23 -20.12 -6.12
C ALA A 18 -16.62 -21.51 -5.61
N GLY A 19 -17.27 -21.56 -4.45
CA GLY A 19 -17.79 -22.83 -3.91
C GLY A 19 -18.88 -23.47 -4.75
N SER A 20 -19.77 -22.65 -5.30
CA SER A 20 -20.84 -23.14 -6.19
C SER A 20 -20.27 -23.73 -7.45
N VAL A 21 -19.28 -23.07 -8.05
CA VAL A 21 -18.54 -23.54 -9.24
C VAL A 21 -17.81 -24.85 -8.92
N THR A 22 -17.05 -24.87 -7.82
CA THR A 22 -16.24 -26.04 -7.43
C THR A 22 -17.11 -27.30 -7.25
N ILE A 23 -18.25 -27.20 -6.55
CA ILE A 23 -19.16 -28.31 -6.35
C ILE A 23 -19.81 -28.73 -7.69
N GLY A 24 -20.24 -27.76 -8.50
CA GLY A 24 -20.84 -28.04 -9.80
C GLY A 24 -19.90 -28.74 -10.76
N LEU A 25 -18.60 -28.42 -10.74
CA LEU A 25 -17.59 -29.06 -11.59
C LEU A 25 -17.15 -30.42 -11.06
N LEU A 26 -16.86 -30.54 -9.77
CA LEU A 26 -16.39 -31.80 -9.15
C LEU A 26 -17.49 -32.83 -9.01
N GLY A 27 -18.75 -32.41 -8.92
CA GLY A 27 -19.93 -33.27 -8.83
C GLY A 27 -20.43 -33.83 -10.17
N ARG A 28 -19.82 -33.43 -11.30
CA ARG A 28 -20.22 -33.97 -12.63
C ARG A 28 -20.16 -35.50 -12.69
N GLY A 29 -21.23 -36.11 -13.17
CA GLY A 29 -21.33 -37.58 -13.32
C GLY A 29 -21.58 -38.33 -12.02
N ILE A 30 -21.96 -37.65 -10.92
CA ILE A 30 -22.38 -38.28 -9.67
C ILE A 30 -23.90 -38.07 -9.53
N HIS A 31 -24.70 -39.09 -9.90
CA HIS A 31 -26.17 -38.99 -9.96
C HIS A 31 -26.83 -38.61 -8.61
N GLU A 32 -26.29 -39.07 -7.49
CA GLU A 32 -26.80 -38.74 -6.16
C GLU A 32 -26.66 -37.23 -5.84
N ILE A 33 -25.78 -36.52 -6.57
CA ILE A 33 -25.51 -35.07 -6.34
C ILE A 33 -26.42 -34.19 -7.18
N GLU A 34 -27.03 -34.70 -8.27
CA GLU A 34 -27.95 -33.90 -9.09
C GLU A 34 -29.13 -33.36 -8.27
N SER A 35 -29.64 -34.12 -7.31
CA SER A 35 -30.65 -33.65 -6.34
C SER A 35 -30.09 -32.63 -5.33
N ILE A 36 -28.80 -32.75 -4.99
CA ILE A 36 -28.08 -31.85 -4.08
C ILE A 36 -27.51 -30.65 -4.86
N ALA A 37 -27.22 -30.82 -6.18
CA ALA A 37 -26.55 -29.81 -7.02
C ALA A 37 -27.34 -28.50 -7.24
N ARG A 38 -28.65 -28.51 -7.03
CA ARG A 38 -29.44 -27.28 -7.04
C ARG A 38 -29.19 -26.38 -5.80
N ARG A 39 -28.67 -26.93 -4.69
CA ARG A 39 -28.30 -26.15 -3.50
C ARG A 39 -27.07 -25.25 -3.74
N PRO A 40 -25.98 -25.74 -4.36
CA PRO A 40 -24.83 -24.89 -4.75
C PRO A 40 -25.22 -23.68 -5.61
N ILE A 41 -26.06 -23.88 -6.64
CA ILE A 41 -26.50 -22.79 -7.50
C ILE A 41 -27.23 -21.71 -6.69
N ARG A 42 -28.10 -22.10 -5.74
CA ARG A 42 -28.76 -21.15 -4.81
C ARG A 42 -27.77 -20.40 -3.94
N ILE A 43 -26.67 -21.05 -3.54
CA ILE A 43 -25.59 -20.39 -2.79
C ILE A 43 -24.85 -19.40 -3.69
N GLY A 44 -24.60 -19.73 -4.96
CA GLY A 44 -24.06 -18.82 -5.98
C GLY A 44 -24.93 -17.56 -6.16
N HIS A 45 -26.25 -17.71 -6.26
CA HIS A 45 -27.18 -16.58 -6.28
C HIS A 45 -27.02 -15.66 -5.06
N ARG A 46 -26.94 -16.25 -3.83
CA ARG A 46 -26.71 -15.48 -2.61
C ARG A 46 -25.36 -14.75 -2.64
N GLY A 47 -24.32 -15.40 -3.20
CA GLY A 47 -23.01 -14.80 -3.39
C GLY A 47 -23.07 -13.58 -4.32
N LEU A 48 -23.79 -13.67 -5.44
CA LEU A 48 -23.98 -12.55 -6.36
C LEU A 48 -24.76 -11.38 -5.71
N LEU A 49 -25.85 -11.68 -5.01
CA LEU A 49 -26.61 -10.64 -4.27
C LEU A 49 -25.74 -9.96 -3.19
N LEU A 50 -24.91 -10.74 -2.50
CA LEU A 50 -24.00 -10.21 -1.50
C LEU A 50 -22.97 -9.27 -2.13
N ILE A 51 -22.46 -9.59 -3.32
CA ILE A 51 -21.54 -8.71 -4.06
C ILE A 51 -22.23 -7.43 -4.51
N VAL A 52 -23.47 -7.51 -5.02
CA VAL A 52 -24.27 -6.33 -5.38
C VAL A 52 -24.42 -5.42 -4.17
N MET A 53 -24.88 -5.96 -3.04
CA MET A 53 -25.05 -5.20 -1.80
C MET A 53 -23.72 -4.59 -1.32
N ALA A 54 -22.65 -5.40 -1.30
CA ALA A 54 -21.33 -4.93 -0.87
C ALA A 54 -20.79 -3.83 -1.77
N SER A 55 -20.97 -3.93 -3.10
CA SER A 55 -20.53 -2.90 -4.04
C SER A 55 -21.33 -1.60 -3.91
N PHE A 56 -22.63 -1.67 -3.64
CA PHE A 56 -23.42 -0.49 -3.28
C PHE A 56 -22.95 0.17 -1.99
N LEU A 57 -22.69 -0.64 -0.94
CA LEU A 57 -22.17 -0.13 0.32
C LEU A 57 -20.78 0.51 0.15
N LEU A 58 -19.93 -0.05 -0.73
CA LEU A 58 -18.62 0.53 -1.04
C LEU A 58 -18.74 1.85 -1.79
N ILE A 59 -19.60 1.93 -2.80
CA ILE A 59 -19.89 3.18 -3.49
C ILE A 59 -20.41 4.22 -2.50
N PHE A 60 -21.37 3.85 -1.65
CA PHE A 60 -21.89 4.74 -0.62
C PHE A 60 -20.80 5.18 0.38
N ALA A 61 -19.95 4.26 0.85
CA ALA A 61 -18.89 4.58 1.80
C ALA A 61 -17.80 5.48 1.22
N LEU A 62 -17.48 5.33 -0.09
CA LEU A 62 -16.42 6.07 -0.77
C LEU A 62 -16.88 7.40 -1.36
N PHE A 63 -18.17 7.50 -1.74
CA PHE A 63 -18.74 8.66 -2.39
C PHE A 63 -19.90 9.27 -1.57
N ALA A 64 -19.96 8.98 -0.26
CA ALA A 64 -20.98 9.56 0.62
C ALA A 64 -21.01 11.09 0.46
N PRO A 65 -22.11 11.68 -0.05
CA PRO A 65 -22.15 13.10 -0.32
C PRO A 65 -22.13 13.88 0.99
N PRO A 66 -21.39 14.99 1.07
CA PRO A 66 -21.66 15.98 2.08
C PRO A 66 -23.11 16.46 1.93
N PRO A 67 -23.76 16.93 3.01
CA PRO A 67 -25.19 17.22 3.05
C PRO A 67 -25.74 18.15 1.93
N ASN A 68 -24.85 18.86 1.25
CA ASN A 68 -25.19 19.89 0.25
C ASN A 68 -24.88 19.49 -1.20
N MET A 69 -24.52 18.24 -1.45
CA MET A 69 -24.17 17.78 -2.80
C MET A 69 -25.41 17.27 -3.53
N THR A 70 -25.64 17.75 -4.76
CA THR A 70 -26.77 17.27 -5.57
C THR A 70 -26.50 15.83 -6.05
N ASP A 71 -27.56 15.02 -6.16
CA ASP A 71 -27.48 13.63 -6.63
C ASP A 71 -26.78 13.49 -7.98
N SER A 72 -26.93 14.48 -8.88
CA SER A 72 -26.27 14.50 -10.18
C SER A 72 -24.74 14.64 -10.09
N LEU A 73 -24.23 15.39 -9.11
CA LEU A 73 -22.79 15.54 -8.89
C LEU A 73 -22.19 14.25 -8.31
N VAL A 74 -22.90 13.57 -7.41
CA VAL A 74 -22.47 12.26 -6.87
C VAL A 74 -22.39 11.23 -8.00
N LEU A 75 -23.41 11.13 -8.83
CA LEU A 75 -23.44 10.22 -9.98
C LEU A 75 -22.32 10.52 -10.98
N ARG A 76 -22.05 11.80 -11.26
CA ARG A 76 -20.92 12.19 -12.10
C ARG A 76 -19.57 11.82 -11.48
N SER A 77 -19.39 12.02 -10.18
CA SER A 77 -18.17 11.62 -9.47
C SER A 77 -17.93 10.11 -9.52
N ILE A 78 -18.99 9.31 -9.33
CA ILE A 78 -18.91 7.84 -9.46
C ILE A 78 -18.53 7.47 -10.91
N ALA A 79 -19.18 8.06 -11.92
CA ALA A 79 -18.92 7.77 -13.32
C ALA A 79 -17.54 8.26 -13.80
N ALA A 80 -17.01 9.33 -13.22
CA ALA A 80 -15.74 9.94 -13.62
C ALA A 80 -14.52 9.24 -13.00
N THR A 81 -14.67 8.53 -11.87
CA THR A 81 -13.53 7.90 -11.18
C THR A 81 -13.36 6.43 -11.55
N PRO A 82 -12.12 5.95 -11.78
CA PRO A 82 -11.85 4.52 -12.02
C PRO A 82 -12.41 3.61 -10.91
N THR A 83 -12.30 4.02 -9.65
CA THR A 83 -12.84 3.28 -8.51
C THR A 83 -14.36 3.14 -8.59
N GLY A 84 -15.09 4.24 -8.87
CA GLY A 84 -16.54 4.22 -9.05
C GLY A 84 -16.96 3.36 -10.24
N GLN A 85 -16.23 3.44 -11.36
CA GLN A 85 -16.47 2.62 -12.55
C GLN A 85 -16.29 1.12 -12.25
N LEU A 86 -15.21 0.72 -11.53
CA LEU A 86 -14.95 -0.68 -11.18
C LEU A 86 -16.01 -1.26 -10.24
N TRP A 87 -16.47 -0.51 -9.25
CA TRP A 87 -17.54 -0.96 -8.35
C TRP A 87 -18.89 -1.00 -9.06
N SER A 88 -19.18 -0.03 -9.95
CA SER A 88 -20.39 -0.04 -10.80
C SER A 88 -20.37 -1.23 -11.77
N ALA A 89 -19.23 -1.50 -12.41
CA ALA A 89 -19.05 -2.70 -13.23
C ALA A 89 -19.26 -4.00 -12.43
N SER A 90 -18.80 -4.05 -11.18
CA SER A 90 -19.04 -5.20 -10.29
C SER A 90 -20.51 -5.43 -10.01
N ILE A 91 -21.31 -4.37 -9.83
CA ILE A 91 -22.77 -4.46 -9.69
C ILE A 91 -23.39 -5.01 -10.97
N LEU A 92 -23.04 -4.46 -12.14
CA LEU A 92 -23.60 -4.88 -13.42
C LEU A 92 -23.27 -6.34 -13.75
N VAL A 93 -22.01 -6.76 -13.56
CA VAL A 93 -21.57 -8.15 -13.79
C VAL A 93 -22.28 -9.10 -12.82
N ALA A 94 -22.42 -8.72 -11.55
CA ALA A 94 -23.11 -9.58 -10.57
C ALA A 94 -24.62 -9.68 -10.85
N LEU A 95 -25.28 -8.57 -11.23
CA LEU A 95 -26.70 -8.58 -11.64
C LEU A 95 -26.91 -9.39 -12.91
N ALA A 96 -26.08 -9.21 -13.93
CA ALA A 96 -26.15 -9.98 -15.16
C ALA A 96 -25.99 -11.50 -14.87
N GLY A 97 -25.02 -11.87 -14.02
CA GLY A 97 -24.85 -13.25 -13.56
C GLY A 97 -26.05 -13.77 -12.79
N TYR A 98 -26.65 -12.95 -11.94
CA TYR A 98 -27.86 -13.31 -11.19
C TYR A 98 -29.05 -13.56 -12.13
N LEU A 99 -29.30 -12.65 -13.08
CA LEU A 99 -30.38 -12.79 -14.07
C LEU A 99 -30.17 -14.02 -14.97
N LEU A 100 -28.94 -14.27 -15.40
CA LEU A 100 -28.60 -15.43 -16.20
C LEU A 100 -28.93 -16.75 -15.46
N LEU A 101 -28.70 -16.81 -14.16
CA LEU A 101 -29.05 -17.99 -13.36
C LEU A 101 -30.55 -18.18 -13.14
N LEU A 102 -31.39 -17.14 -13.26
CA LEU A 102 -32.85 -17.24 -13.21
C LEU A 102 -33.41 -18.01 -14.43
N ALA A 103 -32.69 -18.03 -15.55
CA ALA A 103 -33.12 -18.72 -16.79
C ALA A 103 -33.13 -20.26 -16.70
N ARG A 104 -32.88 -20.83 -15.51
CA ARG A 104 -33.01 -22.28 -15.22
C ARG A 104 -32.24 -23.20 -16.17
N PHE A 105 -31.06 -22.81 -16.61
CA PHE A 105 -30.16 -23.64 -17.40
C PHE A 105 -29.77 -24.94 -16.69
N SER A 106 -29.20 -25.88 -17.45
CA SER A 106 -28.59 -27.06 -16.87
C SER A 106 -27.51 -26.72 -15.84
N VAL A 107 -27.29 -27.60 -14.87
CA VAL A 107 -26.27 -27.39 -13.82
C VAL A 107 -24.89 -27.11 -14.41
N SER A 108 -24.57 -27.70 -15.54
CA SER A 108 -23.28 -27.51 -16.23
C SER A 108 -23.14 -26.09 -16.79
N ILE A 109 -24.17 -25.57 -17.46
CA ILE A 109 -24.19 -24.21 -18.01
C ILE A 109 -24.17 -23.18 -16.85
N ALA A 110 -25.00 -23.39 -15.83
CA ALA A 110 -25.04 -22.52 -14.66
C ALA A 110 -23.70 -22.46 -13.93
N SER A 111 -22.99 -23.58 -13.77
CA SER A 111 -21.65 -23.60 -13.17
C SER A 111 -20.60 -22.93 -14.04
N GLY A 112 -20.68 -23.10 -15.37
CA GLY A 112 -19.79 -22.40 -16.31
C GLY A 112 -20.01 -20.88 -16.30
N SER A 113 -21.27 -20.44 -16.28
CA SER A 113 -21.62 -19.03 -16.19
C SER A 113 -21.12 -18.41 -14.87
N LEU A 114 -21.32 -19.10 -13.74
CA LEU A 114 -20.80 -18.65 -12.44
C LEU A 114 -19.27 -18.57 -12.41
N LEU A 115 -18.57 -19.48 -13.10
CA LEU A 115 -17.11 -19.42 -13.21
C LEU A 115 -16.66 -18.14 -13.93
N LEU A 116 -17.26 -17.82 -15.08
CA LEU A 116 -16.92 -16.63 -15.86
C LEU A 116 -17.25 -15.34 -15.08
N VAL A 117 -18.44 -15.28 -14.49
CA VAL A 117 -18.86 -14.14 -13.66
C VAL A 117 -17.96 -13.99 -12.43
N GLY A 118 -17.66 -15.08 -11.74
CA GLY A 118 -16.77 -15.08 -10.56
C GLY A 118 -15.35 -14.63 -10.91
N LEU A 119 -14.82 -15.06 -12.06
CA LEU A 119 -13.51 -14.62 -12.54
C LEU A 119 -13.52 -13.13 -12.89
N ALA A 120 -14.53 -12.65 -13.60
CA ALA A 120 -14.68 -11.22 -13.93
C ALA A 120 -14.75 -10.36 -12.65
N LEU A 121 -15.53 -10.78 -11.66
CA LEU A 121 -15.63 -10.09 -10.37
C LEU A 121 -14.31 -10.13 -9.58
N ALA A 122 -13.54 -11.21 -9.66
CA ALA A 122 -12.22 -11.30 -9.03
C ALA A 122 -11.21 -10.35 -9.72
N VAL A 123 -11.25 -10.24 -11.06
CA VAL A 123 -10.43 -9.27 -11.82
C VAL A 123 -10.80 -7.83 -11.43
N LEU A 124 -12.08 -7.48 -11.43
CA LEU A 124 -12.55 -6.15 -11.04
C LEU A 124 -12.11 -5.81 -9.60
N ARG A 125 -12.19 -6.79 -8.70
CA ARG A 125 -11.75 -6.64 -7.31
C ARG A 125 -10.23 -6.44 -7.20
N ALA A 126 -9.43 -7.16 -7.99
CA ALA A 126 -7.98 -7.00 -8.02
C ALA A 126 -7.58 -5.64 -8.61
N ALA A 127 -8.26 -5.21 -9.68
CA ALA A 127 -8.06 -3.91 -10.31
C ALA A 127 -8.44 -2.72 -9.39
N ALA A 128 -9.40 -2.91 -8.48
CA ALA A 128 -9.78 -1.91 -7.48
C ALA A 128 -8.88 -1.90 -6.23
N GLY A 129 -7.75 -2.63 -6.22
CA GLY A 129 -6.85 -2.76 -5.08
C GLY A 129 -5.41 -2.32 -5.37
N HIS A 130 -4.52 -2.50 -4.39
CA HIS A 130 -3.09 -2.14 -4.49
C HIS A 130 -2.35 -2.81 -5.66
N ALA A 131 -2.85 -3.93 -6.19
CA ALA A 131 -2.26 -4.61 -7.33
C ALA A 131 -2.19 -3.72 -8.59
N ALA A 132 -3.20 -2.86 -8.77
CA ALA A 132 -3.27 -1.93 -9.90
C ALA A 132 -2.27 -0.77 -9.82
N THR A 133 -1.74 -0.49 -8.63
CA THR A 133 -0.76 0.58 -8.40
C THR A 133 0.67 0.05 -8.20
N SER A 134 0.90 -1.25 -8.45
CA SER A 134 2.24 -1.86 -8.39
C SER A 134 3.12 -1.43 -9.57
N THR A 135 4.45 -1.64 -9.47
CA THR A 135 5.41 -1.36 -10.55
C THR A 135 5.05 -2.03 -11.88
N TYR A 136 4.39 -3.20 -11.81
CA TYR A 136 3.90 -3.94 -12.97
C TYR A 136 2.39 -4.21 -12.82
N PRO A 137 1.51 -3.24 -13.13
CA PRO A 137 0.08 -3.30 -12.81
C PRO A 137 -0.63 -4.53 -13.36
N LEU A 138 -0.37 -4.91 -14.61
CA LEU A 138 -0.99 -6.09 -15.24
C LEU A 138 -0.60 -7.38 -14.52
N VAL A 139 0.69 -7.56 -14.21
CA VAL A 139 1.18 -8.74 -13.47
C VAL A 139 0.57 -8.75 -12.07
N GLY A 140 0.52 -7.60 -11.41
CA GLY A 140 -0.10 -7.43 -10.09
C GLY A 140 -1.57 -7.84 -10.10
N ILE A 141 -2.37 -7.34 -11.05
CA ILE A 141 -3.80 -7.67 -11.19
C ILE A 141 -3.99 -9.18 -11.46
N VAL A 142 -3.20 -9.77 -12.37
CA VAL A 142 -3.29 -11.21 -12.68
C VAL A 142 -2.98 -12.05 -11.45
N LEU A 143 -1.87 -11.79 -10.76
CA LEU A 143 -1.47 -12.55 -9.58
C LEU A 143 -2.42 -12.33 -8.39
N ALA A 144 -2.95 -11.12 -8.20
CA ALA A 144 -3.97 -10.85 -7.19
C ALA A 144 -5.29 -11.57 -7.52
N THR A 145 -5.68 -11.65 -8.79
CA THR A 145 -6.85 -12.42 -9.24
C THR A 145 -6.65 -13.90 -8.95
N VAL A 146 -5.50 -14.46 -9.32
CA VAL A 146 -5.14 -15.87 -9.03
C VAL A 146 -5.19 -16.13 -7.53
N HIS A 147 -4.63 -15.22 -6.72
CA HIS A 147 -4.66 -15.31 -5.26
C HIS A 147 -6.09 -15.34 -4.70
N LEU A 148 -6.94 -14.41 -5.15
CA LEU A 148 -8.34 -14.32 -4.72
C LEU A 148 -9.14 -15.57 -5.09
N VAL A 149 -9.01 -16.05 -6.32
CA VAL A 149 -9.71 -17.24 -6.80
C VAL A 149 -9.25 -18.49 -6.05
N SER A 150 -7.94 -18.68 -5.90
CA SER A 150 -7.37 -19.83 -5.18
C SER A 150 -7.79 -19.84 -3.70
N ALA A 151 -7.76 -18.67 -3.04
CA ALA A 151 -8.23 -18.53 -1.66
C ALA A 151 -9.73 -18.84 -1.54
N ALA A 152 -10.55 -18.35 -2.47
CA ALA A 152 -12.00 -18.59 -2.47
C ALA A 152 -12.34 -20.08 -2.69
N VAL A 153 -11.62 -20.77 -3.58
CA VAL A 153 -11.77 -22.21 -3.83
C VAL A 153 -11.41 -23.02 -2.59
N LEU A 154 -10.27 -22.73 -1.94
CA LEU A 154 -9.85 -23.40 -0.70
C LEU A 154 -10.81 -23.14 0.46
N ALA A 155 -11.21 -21.88 0.66
CA ALA A 155 -12.14 -21.49 1.69
C ALA A 155 -13.46 -22.29 1.59
N ARG A 156 -13.97 -22.41 0.38
CA ARG A 156 -15.23 -23.12 0.16
C ARG A 156 -15.08 -24.62 0.21
N GLY A 157 -13.97 -25.19 -0.24
CA GLY A 157 -13.71 -26.63 -0.11
C GLY A 157 -13.85 -27.10 1.32
N THR A 158 -13.32 -26.32 2.28
CA THR A 158 -13.47 -26.53 3.73
C THR A 158 -14.93 -26.42 4.19
N LEU A 159 -15.66 -25.37 3.73
CA LEU A 159 -17.08 -25.19 4.06
C LEU A 159 -17.98 -26.25 3.43
N VAL A 160 -17.62 -26.80 2.28
CA VAL A 160 -18.30 -27.95 1.65
C VAL A 160 -18.13 -29.20 2.50
N GLY A 161 -16.93 -29.49 2.96
CA GLY A 161 -16.68 -30.55 3.91
C GLY A 161 -17.62 -30.43 5.12
N LEU A 162 -17.73 -29.22 5.70
CA LEU A 162 -18.64 -28.95 6.82
C LEU A 162 -20.14 -29.09 6.47
N SER A 163 -20.54 -28.67 5.26
CA SER A 163 -21.95 -28.76 4.82
C SER A 163 -22.39 -30.19 4.49
N LEU A 164 -21.45 -31.03 4.07
CA LEU A 164 -21.66 -32.47 3.87
C LEU A 164 -21.66 -33.24 5.21
N ALA A 165 -21.18 -32.63 6.28
CA ALA A 165 -21.08 -33.22 7.61
C ALA A 165 -22.41 -33.72 8.17
N ARG A 166 -23.48 -32.90 8.06
CA ARG A 166 -24.81 -33.24 8.61
C ARG A 166 -25.52 -34.37 7.84
N PRO A 167 -25.60 -34.32 6.48
CA PRO A 167 -26.22 -35.41 5.73
C PRO A 167 -25.43 -36.72 5.81
N LEU A 168 -24.10 -36.69 6.01
CA LEU A 168 -23.29 -37.92 6.08
C LEU A 168 -23.43 -38.66 7.42
N ARG A 169 -23.88 -38.02 8.51
CA ARG A 169 -24.18 -38.71 9.79
C ARG A 169 -25.43 -39.58 9.75
N SER A 170 -26.39 -39.21 8.90
CA SER A 170 -27.69 -39.89 8.75
C SER A 170 -27.91 -40.47 7.36
N ALA A 171 -26.91 -40.48 6.48
CA ALA A 171 -27.04 -40.79 5.08
C ALA A 171 -26.82 -42.30 4.78
N SER A 172 -27.43 -42.72 3.69
CA SER A 172 -27.18 -44.03 3.07
C SER A 172 -25.70 -44.14 2.65
N ASP A 173 -25.20 -45.37 2.52
CA ASP A 173 -23.82 -45.67 2.08
C ASP A 173 -23.50 -45.02 0.71
N ARG A 174 -24.49 -44.88 -0.17
CA ARG A 174 -24.36 -44.20 -1.48
C ARG A 174 -24.01 -42.70 -1.33
N SER A 175 -24.66 -42.00 -0.41
CA SER A 175 -24.37 -40.57 -0.17
C SER A 175 -22.99 -40.36 0.44
N ARG A 176 -22.50 -41.31 1.25
CA ARG A 176 -21.13 -41.31 1.78
C ARG A 176 -20.09 -41.47 0.67
N ALA A 177 -20.30 -42.47 -0.22
CA ALA A 177 -19.43 -42.73 -1.36
C ALA A 177 -19.37 -41.52 -2.30
N ALA A 178 -20.49 -40.86 -2.57
CA ALA A 178 -20.55 -39.63 -3.38
C ALA A 178 -19.74 -38.47 -2.77
N ALA A 179 -19.85 -38.27 -1.46
CA ALA A 179 -19.09 -37.23 -0.75
C ALA A 179 -17.58 -37.54 -0.75
N GLU A 180 -17.19 -38.80 -0.54
CA GLU A 180 -15.78 -39.21 -0.63
C GLU A 180 -15.22 -38.98 -2.02
N GLN A 181 -15.99 -39.25 -3.07
CA GLN A 181 -15.58 -39.01 -4.45
C GLN A 181 -15.33 -37.53 -4.73
N ILE A 182 -16.17 -36.62 -4.19
CA ILE A 182 -15.93 -35.16 -4.29
C ILE A 182 -14.63 -34.78 -3.57
N LEU A 183 -14.42 -35.27 -2.36
CA LEU A 183 -13.20 -34.96 -1.59
C LEU A 183 -11.94 -35.44 -2.31
N ARG A 184 -11.97 -36.63 -2.91
CA ARG A 184 -10.87 -37.17 -3.74
C ARG A 184 -10.58 -36.29 -4.96
N ARG A 185 -11.63 -35.82 -5.65
CA ARG A 185 -11.48 -34.90 -6.80
C ARG A 185 -11.02 -33.49 -6.37
N PHE A 186 -11.36 -33.07 -5.17
CA PHE A 186 -10.96 -31.76 -4.64
C PHE A 186 -9.48 -31.72 -4.21
N ALA A 187 -8.91 -32.82 -3.73
CA ALA A 187 -7.55 -32.85 -3.20
C ALA A 187 -6.48 -32.30 -4.17
N PRO A 188 -6.41 -32.71 -5.46
CA PRO A 188 -5.44 -32.14 -6.41
C PRO A 188 -5.73 -30.65 -6.70
N VAL A 189 -7.00 -30.24 -6.75
CA VAL A 189 -7.36 -28.83 -6.94
C VAL A 189 -6.88 -28.00 -5.74
N ALA A 190 -7.05 -28.51 -4.53
CA ALA A 190 -6.58 -27.84 -3.32
C ALA A 190 -5.05 -27.68 -3.32
N LEU A 191 -4.30 -28.69 -3.77
CA LEU A 191 -2.84 -28.61 -3.86
C LEU A 191 -2.40 -27.52 -4.83
N VAL A 192 -2.98 -27.49 -6.04
CA VAL A 192 -2.71 -26.44 -7.04
C VAL A 192 -3.05 -25.06 -6.49
N CYS A 193 -4.18 -24.92 -5.77
CA CYS A 193 -4.54 -23.64 -5.14
C CYS A 193 -3.52 -23.21 -4.07
N VAL A 194 -2.97 -24.14 -3.29
CA VAL A 194 -1.92 -23.81 -2.29
C VAL A 194 -0.65 -23.32 -2.99
N GLU A 195 -0.21 -23.99 -4.06
CA GLU A 195 0.94 -23.57 -4.85
C GLU A 195 0.74 -22.17 -5.44
N LEU A 196 -0.42 -21.91 -6.06
CA LEU A 196 -0.76 -20.62 -6.64
C LEU A 196 -0.84 -19.51 -5.56
N LEU A 197 -1.37 -19.82 -4.38
CA LEU A 197 -1.37 -18.90 -3.23
C LEU A 197 0.04 -18.59 -2.74
N THR A 198 0.93 -19.58 -2.71
CA THR A 198 2.32 -19.39 -2.30
C THR A 198 3.05 -18.47 -3.27
N ILE A 199 2.95 -18.73 -4.58
CA ILE A 199 3.59 -17.92 -5.63
C ILE A 199 3.05 -16.49 -5.62
N SER A 200 1.73 -16.33 -5.64
CA SER A 200 1.09 -15.01 -5.66
C SER A 200 1.28 -14.25 -4.35
N GLY A 201 1.33 -14.96 -3.21
CA GLY A 201 1.64 -14.40 -1.90
C GLY A 201 3.10 -13.94 -1.77
N ALA A 202 4.05 -14.71 -2.32
CA ALA A 202 5.45 -14.31 -2.39
C ALA A 202 5.65 -13.06 -3.25
N TYR A 203 4.99 -12.97 -4.40
CA TYR A 203 4.99 -11.76 -5.22
C TYR A 203 4.39 -10.57 -4.48
N ALA A 204 3.25 -10.75 -3.79
CA ALA A 204 2.63 -9.70 -3.00
C ALA A 204 3.53 -9.25 -1.84
N LEU A 205 4.24 -10.18 -1.17
CA LEU A 205 5.24 -9.85 -0.16
C LEU A 205 6.36 -9.00 -0.78
N TRP A 206 6.95 -9.47 -1.88
CA TRP A 206 8.04 -8.79 -2.57
C TRP A 206 7.65 -7.37 -3.03
N THR A 207 6.43 -7.17 -3.52
CA THR A 207 5.96 -5.85 -4.00
C THR A 207 5.55 -4.89 -2.88
N ASN A 208 5.13 -5.40 -1.73
CA ASN A 208 4.55 -4.58 -0.66
C ASN A 208 5.44 -4.41 0.58
N VAL A 209 6.52 -5.21 0.70
CA VAL A 209 7.49 -5.14 1.80
C VAL A 209 8.88 -5.07 1.20
N ALA A 210 9.65 -4.05 1.54
CA ALA A 210 10.99 -3.89 1.00
C ALA A 210 12.06 -4.43 1.97
N ASP A 211 11.84 -4.27 3.28
CA ASP A 211 12.72 -4.78 4.33
C ASP A 211 11.96 -5.76 5.24
N PRO A 212 12.50 -6.97 5.51
CA PRO A 212 11.92 -7.90 6.49
C PRO A 212 11.59 -7.29 7.85
N ALA A 213 12.36 -6.29 8.32
CA ALA A 213 12.08 -5.57 9.56
C ALA A 213 10.70 -4.89 9.54
N GLN A 214 10.19 -4.49 8.36
CA GLN A 214 8.86 -3.89 8.21
C GLN A 214 7.72 -4.85 8.60
N LEU A 215 7.95 -6.17 8.58
CA LEU A 215 6.98 -7.15 9.08
C LEU A 215 6.67 -6.97 10.57
N LEU A 216 7.60 -6.43 11.34
CA LEU A 216 7.44 -6.21 12.77
C LEU A 216 7.20 -4.73 13.14
N THR A 217 7.73 -3.81 12.33
CA THR A 217 7.72 -2.37 12.63
C THR A 217 6.49 -1.64 12.12
N THR A 218 5.84 -2.12 11.04
CA THR A 218 4.66 -1.49 10.46
C THR A 218 3.37 -2.22 10.84
N THR A 219 2.25 -1.51 10.91
CA THR A 219 0.92 -2.12 11.14
C THR A 219 0.56 -3.09 10.01
N TYR A 220 0.82 -2.71 8.75
CA TYR A 220 0.65 -3.59 7.59
C TYR A 220 1.47 -4.87 7.73
N GLY A 221 2.76 -4.75 8.06
CA GLY A 221 3.67 -5.89 8.26
C GLY A 221 3.20 -6.84 9.34
N ARG A 222 2.78 -6.31 10.50
CA ARG A 222 2.26 -7.12 11.62
C ARG A 222 1.02 -7.92 11.24
N ILE A 223 0.06 -7.31 10.54
CA ILE A 223 -1.14 -8.03 10.05
C ILE A 223 -0.75 -9.04 8.97
N LEU A 224 0.19 -8.72 8.10
CA LEU A 224 0.72 -9.65 7.10
C LEU A 224 1.41 -10.85 7.75
N ALA A 225 2.24 -10.64 8.78
CA ALA A 225 2.88 -11.70 9.56
C ALA A 225 1.85 -12.60 10.25
N LEU A 226 0.83 -12.02 10.89
CA LEU A 226 -0.29 -12.78 11.47
C LEU A 226 -1.03 -13.60 10.42
N LYS A 227 -1.23 -13.06 9.20
CA LYS A 227 -1.84 -13.80 8.08
C LYS A 227 -0.96 -14.97 7.63
N PHE A 228 0.36 -14.82 7.59
CA PHE A 228 1.29 -15.91 7.27
C PHE A 228 1.24 -17.01 8.33
N ILE A 229 1.24 -16.65 9.62
CA ILE A 229 1.12 -17.60 10.73
C ILE A 229 -0.22 -18.35 10.62
N GLY A 230 -1.34 -17.64 10.44
CA GLY A 230 -2.66 -18.24 10.28
C GLY A 230 -2.75 -19.16 9.06
N ALA A 231 -2.17 -18.77 7.92
CA ALA A 231 -2.11 -19.61 6.72
C ALA A 231 -1.26 -20.88 6.93
N SER A 232 -0.15 -20.79 7.69
CA SER A 232 0.67 -21.94 8.05
C SER A 232 -0.07 -22.91 8.97
N ILE A 233 -0.80 -22.41 9.98
CA ILE A 233 -1.64 -23.22 10.87
C ILE A 233 -2.72 -23.92 10.06
N PHE A 234 -3.40 -23.18 9.16
CA PHE A 234 -4.38 -23.75 8.24
C PHE A 234 -3.80 -24.89 7.37
N GLY A 235 -2.59 -24.70 6.87
CA GLY A 235 -1.87 -25.74 6.10
C GLY A 235 -1.60 -27.00 6.92
N VAL A 236 -1.15 -26.86 8.17
CA VAL A 236 -0.90 -27.97 9.09
C VAL A 236 -2.20 -28.70 9.45
N THR A 237 -3.27 -27.98 9.78
CA THR A 237 -4.58 -28.58 10.08
C THR A 237 -5.20 -29.26 8.86
N ALA A 238 -5.00 -28.73 7.64
CA ALA A 238 -5.44 -29.34 6.39
C ALA A 238 -4.67 -30.63 6.09
N ALA A 239 -3.36 -30.62 6.25
CA ALA A 239 -2.51 -31.82 6.12
C ALA A 239 -2.91 -32.89 7.15
N GLY A 240 -3.11 -32.49 8.42
CA GLY A 240 -3.59 -33.36 9.49
C GLY A 240 -4.96 -33.99 9.20
N ALA A 241 -5.90 -33.20 8.70
CA ALA A 241 -7.23 -33.67 8.32
C ALA A 241 -7.15 -34.68 7.16
N THR A 242 -6.31 -34.41 6.17
CA THR A 242 -6.06 -35.30 5.02
C THR A 242 -5.42 -36.61 5.48
N LEU A 243 -4.38 -36.56 6.30
CA LEU A 243 -3.70 -37.75 6.84
C LEU A 243 -4.63 -38.60 7.71
N TYR A 244 -5.43 -37.96 8.57
CA TYR A 244 -6.42 -38.64 9.39
C TYR A 244 -7.43 -39.38 8.52
N TRP A 245 -7.94 -38.74 7.47
CA TRP A 245 -8.87 -39.35 6.52
C TRP A 245 -8.26 -40.55 5.78
N PHE A 246 -7.01 -40.44 5.32
CA PHE A 246 -6.31 -41.55 4.68
C PHE A 246 -6.12 -42.74 5.61
N ARG A 247 -5.74 -42.51 6.88
CA ARG A 247 -5.47 -43.58 7.86
C ARG A 247 -6.72 -44.22 8.43
N ARG A 248 -7.71 -43.40 8.78
CA ARG A 248 -8.91 -43.83 9.49
C ARG A 248 -10.14 -44.03 8.62
N ARG A 249 -10.06 -43.65 7.33
CA ARG A 249 -11.22 -43.65 6.41
C ARG A 249 -12.45 -42.94 6.98
N ALA A 250 -12.24 -41.99 7.87
CA ALA A 250 -13.29 -41.25 8.57
C ALA A 250 -13.02 -39.74 8.43
N VAL A 251 -14.09 -38.93 8.38
CA VAL A 251 -13.97 -37.48 8.24
C VAL A 251 -13.68 -36.85 9.59
N PRO A 252 -12.57 -36.07 9.74
CA PRO A 252 -12.20 -35.44 11.01
C PRO A 252 -12.96 -34.14 11.25
N TRP A 253 -14.22 -34.25 11.72
CA TRP A 253 -15.13 -33.10 11.88
C TRP A 253 -14.60 -31.97 12.76
N SER A 254 -13.84 -32.29 13.81
CA SER A 254 -13.22 -31.29 14.69
C SER A 254 -12.21 -30.44 13.92
N LEU A 255 -11.35 -31.07 13.12
CA LEU A 255 -10.36 -30.36 12.29
C LEU A 255 -11.04 -29.52 11.21
N LEU A 256 -12.10 -30.02 10.57
CA LEU A 256 -12.83 -29.25 9.57
C LEU A 256 -13.52 -28.01 10.19
N ARG A 257 -14.04 -28.11 11.42
CA ARG A 257 -14.59 -26.93 12.14
C ARG A 257 -13.50 -25.91 12.45
N LEU A 258 -12.34 -26.37 12.92
CA LEU A 258 -11.18 -25.53 13.19
C LEU A 258 -10.76 -24.80 11.92
N GLN A 259 -10.61 -25.49 10.79
CA GLN A 259 -10.30 -24.89 9.48
C GLN A 259 -11.33 -23.85 9.06
N GLY A 260 -12.61 -24.06 9.34
CA GLY A 260 -13.66 -23.06 9.07
C GLY A 260 -13.46 -21.78 9.87
N MET A 261 -13.04 -21.88 11.13
CA MET A 261 -12.73 -20.73 11.98
C MET A 261 -11.43 -20.02 11.52
N GLU A 262 -10.39 -20.78 11.21
CA GLU A 262 -9.13 -20.28 10.66
C GLU A 262 -9.36 -19.49 9.36
N MET A 263 -10.20 -20.02 8.47
CA MET A 263 -10.54 -19.36 7.23
C MET A 263 -11.29 -18.04 7.45
N LEU A 264 -12.21 -17.98 8.41
CA LEU A 264 -12.91 -16.75 8.77
C LEU A 264 -11.91 -15.69 9.29
N LEU A 265 -10.97 -16.10 10.13
CA LEU A 265 -9.90 -15.23 10.62
C LEU A 265 -9.02 -14.72 9.46
N LEU A 266 -8.62 -15.59 8.55
CA LEU A 266 -7.81 -15.21 7.37
C LEU A 266 -8.54 -14.21 6.46
N LEU A 267 -9.87 -14.33 6.31
CA LEU A 267 -10.67 -13.35 5.56
C LEU A 267 -10.72 -11.98 6.28
N ILE A 268 -10.79 -11.97 7.60
CA ILE A 268 -10.74 -10.74 8.40
C ILE A 268 -9.36 -10.07 8.23
N LEU A 269 -8.27 -10.82 8.38
CA LEU A 269 -6.91 -10.32 8.20
C LEU A 269 -6.67 -9.82 6.76
N ALA A 270 -7.21 -10.53 5.75
CA ALA A 270 -7.13 -10.10 4.36
C ALA A 270 -7.86 -8.76 4.12
N THR A 271 -9.02 -8.57 4.78
CA THR A 271 -9.74 -7.28 4.73
C THR A 271 -8.93 -6.17 5.37
N GLY A 272 -8.33 -6.43 6.55
CA GLY A 272 -7.45 -5.48 7.23
C GLY A 272 -6.26 -5.05 6.38
N LEU A 273 -5.60 -6.00 5.69
CA LEU A 273 -4.48 -5.69 4.79
C LEU A 273 -4.88 -4.80 3.60
N VAL A 274 -6.10 -4.98 3.08
CA VAL A 274 -6.59 -4.16 1.96
C VAL A 274 -6.91 -2.73 2.42
N MET A 275 -7.21 -2.54 3.71
CA MET A 275 -7.48 -1.22 4.31
C MET A 275 -6.21 -0.44 4.65
N LEU A 276 -5.06 -1.10 4.69
CA LEU A 276 -3.79 -0.48 5.07
C LEU A 276 -2.90 -0.25 3.86
N PRO A 277 -2.15 0.86 3.83
CA PRO A 277 -1.16 1.10 2.79
C PRO A 277 0.00 0.08 2.88
N PRO A 278 0.53 -0.40 1.74
CA PRO A 278 1.68 -1.28 1.71
C PRO A 278 2.92 -0.66 2.34
N ALA A 279 3.71 -1.46 3.06
CA ALA A 279 4.89 -0.97 3.77
C ALA A 279 6.01 -0.46 2.84
N ARG A 280 6.23 -1.11 1.70
CA ARG A 280 7.34 -0.83 0.78
C ARG A 280 7.36 0.58 0.20
N ARG A 281 6.21 1.21 -0.02
CA ARG A 281 6.13 2.50 -0.74
C ARG A 281 6.55 3.71 0.08
N PHE A 282 6.89 3.50 1.35
CA PHE A 282 7.33 4.54 2.28
C PHE A 282 8.81 4.40 2.67
N GLU A 283 9.59 3.66 1.89
CA GLU A 283 11.03 3.75 1.97
C GLU A 283 11.51 4.94 1.15
N SER A 284 12.25 5.82 1.81
CA SER A 284 13.12 6.77 1.11
C SER A 284 14.15 5.95 0.33
N SER A 285 14.28 6.17 -0.96
CA SER A 285 15.53 5.92 -1.66
C SER A 285 16.61 6.60 -0.82
N GLY A 286 17.62 5.88 -0.40
CA GLY A 286 18.58 6.26 0.63
C GLY A 286 18.99 7.73 0.69
N PRO A 287 19.39 8.20 1.85
CA PRO A 287 19.60 9.62 2.11
C PRO A 287 20.64 10.22 1.19
N SER A 288 20.30 11.30 0.53
CA SER A 288 21.24 12.16 -0.20
C SER A 288 21.66 13.37 0.64
N GLN A 289 21.87 13.16 1.96
CA GLN A 289 22.53 14.19 2.76
C GLN A 289 23.96 14.37 2.28
N PRO A 290 24.45 15.60 2.15
CA PRO A 290 25.87 15.78 2.08
C PRO A 290 26.49 15.11 3.32
N PRO A 291 27.51 14.26 3.15
CA PRO A 291 28.09 13.54 4.29
C PRO A 291 28.59 14.52 5.34
N LEU A 292 28.37 14.22 6.61
CA LEU A 292 29.00 14.96 7.70
C LEU A 292 30.50 14.78 7.58
N THR A 293 31.20 15.84 7.13
CA THR A 293 32.65 15.78 6.93
C THR A 293 33.34 16.59 8.01
N LEU A 294 34.25 15.94 8.71
CA LEU A 294 35.03 16.48 9.81
C LEU A 294 36.52 16.26 9.55
N ALA A 295 37.35 17.19 9.96
CA ALA A 295 38.80 17.10 9.85
C ALA A 295 39.48 17.25 11.21
N ALA A 296 40.51 16.45 11.45
CA ALA A 296 41.36 16.49 12.64
C ALA A 296 42.72 15.90 12.31
N ASN A 297 43.71 16.06 13.22
CA ASN A 297 45.04 15.48 13.01
C ASN A 297 45.26 14.25 13.91
N ALA A 298 45.84 13.20 13.32
CA ALA A 298 46.43 12.06 14.04
C ALA A 298 47.94 12.19 14.01
N GLY A 299 48.51 12.87 15.02
CA GLY A 299 49.92 13.26 15.00
C GLY A 299 50.26 14.10 13.75
N PRO A 300 51.19 13.66 12.87
CA PRO A 300 51.51 14.40 11.65
C PRO A 300 50.50 14.27 10.53
N TYR A 301 49.54 13.35 10.62
CA TYR A 301 48.62 13.02 9.55
C TYR A 301 47.32 13.81 9.66
N ALA A 302 46.88 14.43 8.56
CA ALA A 302 45.56 15.00 8.45
C ALA A 302 44.55 13.92 8.12
N VAL A 303 43.50 13.83 8.94
CA VAL A 303 42.42 12.84 8.86
C VAL A 303 41.13 13.58 8.51
N THR A 304 40.54 13.23 7.37
CA THR A 304 39.20 13.71 7.01
C THR A 304 38.23 12.54 7.13
N LEU A 305 37.31 12.61 8.07
CA LEU A 305 36.25 11.64 8.32
C LEU A 305 34.95 12.13 7.69
N SER A 306 34.37 11.35 6.81
CA SER A 306 33.04 11.58 6.24
C SER A 306 32.09 10.46 6.69
N ILE A 307 30.91 10.85 7.18
CA ILE A 307 29.86 9.94 7.62
C ILE A 307 28.65 10.20 6.74
N GLU A 308 28.32 9.21 5.92
CA GLU A 308 27.15 9.26 5.05
C GLU A 308 25.88 9.18 5.91
N SER A 309 24.95 10.09 5.70
CA SER A 309 23.71 10.26 6.48
C SER A 309 23.85 10.93 7.85
N ALA A 310 24.80 10.55 8.68
CA ALA A 310 24.93 10.99 10.08
C ALA A 310 23.58 10.98 10.86
N LEU A 311 22.78 9.92 10.65
CA LEU A 311 21.48 9.67 11.26
C LEU A 311 21.51 8.39 12.10
N PRO A 312 20.56 8.18 13.02
CA PRO A 312 20.42 6.92 13.73
C PRO A 312 20.19 5.75 12.78
N GLY A 313 20.95 4.67 13.01
CA GLY A 313 20.94 3.47 12.17
C GLY A 313 22.29 3.21 11.51
N PRO A 314 22.32 2.40 10.44
CA PRO A 314 23.55 2.11 9.69
C PRO A 314 24.08 3.37 8.99
N ASN A 315 25.35 3.67 9.21
CA ASN A 315 26.08 4.76 8.57
C ASN A 315 27.30 4.22 7.85
N GLN A 316 27.55 4.71 6.64
CA GLN A 316 28.78 4.41 5.91
C GLN A 316 29.85 5.44 6.27
N LEU A 317 31.02 4.95 6.59
CA LEU A 317 32.20 5.77 6.90
C LEU A 317 33.12 5.81 5.72
N SER A 318 33.65 6.99 5.40
CA SER A 318 34.75 7.18 4.47
C SER A 318 35.79 8.08 5.12
N LEU A 319 37.06 7.66 5.06
CA LEU A 319 38.16 8.37 5.69
C LEU A 319 39.29 8.56 4.69
N MET A 320 39.76 9.80 4.60
CA MET A 320 40.97 10.16 3.84
C MET A 320 42.10 10.52 4.80
N LEU A 321 43.31 10.04 4.47
CA LEU A 321 44.54 10.36 5.16
C LEU A 321 45.47 11.11 4.23
N SER A 322 46.08 12.20 4.72
CA SER A 322 47.15 12.87 4.02
C SER A 322 48.35 13.16 4.94
N SER A 323 49.53 13.13 4.34
CA SER A 323 50.77 13.52 4.96
C SER A 323 50.84 15.06 5.16
N PRO A 324 51.81 15.57 5.93
CA PRO A 324 52.01 17.02 6.06
C PRO A 324 52.28 17.72 4.70
N ASN A 325 52.78 17.01 3.72
CA ASN A 325 53.04 17.51 2.38
C ASN A 325 51.83 17.42 1.43
N GLY A 326 50.66 16.99 1.94
CA GLY A 326 49.46 16.85 1.14
C GLY A 326 49.34 15.55 0.31
N GLU A 327 50.30 14.63 0.39
CA GLU A 327 50.21 13.34 -0.29
C GLU A 327 49.22 12.41 0.42
N GLN A 328 48.39 11.72 -0.35
CA GLN A 328 47.44 10.75 0.16
C GLN A 328 48.15 9.47 0.63
N ILE A 329 47.79 9.03 1.84
CA ILE A 329 48.33 7.82 2.48
C ILE A 329 47.34 6.69 2.28
N SER A 330 47.81 5.59 1.67
CA SER A 330 46.97 4.45 1.37
C SER A 330 47.52 3.11 1.95
N ASP A 331 48.62 3.17 2.70
CA ASP A 331 49.33 2.01 3.26
C ASP A 331 49.17 1.89 4.79
N ALA A 332 48.21 2.55 5.40
CA ALA A 332 47.95 2.53 6.82
C ALA A 332 46.87 1.50 7.22
N HIS A 333 46.99 0.99 8.42
CA HIS A 333 45.92 0.31 9.15
C HIS A 333 45.14 1.35 9.96
N VAL A 334 43.81 1.43 9.72
CA VAL A 334 42.97 2.49 10.30
C VAL A 334 41.84 1.86 11.11
N VAL A 335 41.72 2.28 12.36
CA VAL A 335 40.67 1.84 13.28
C VAL A 335 39.98 3.05 13.84
N ALA A 336 38.65 3.08 13.78
CA ALA A 336 37.80 4.09 14.38
C ALA A 336 37.08 3.52 15.60
N GLU A 337 37.24 4.15 16.75
CA GLU A 337 36.54 3.83 18.00
C GLU A 337 35.50 4.93 18.27
N PHE A 338 34.25 4.53 18.36
CA PHE A 338 33.10 5.38 18.65
C PHE A 338 32.66 5.15 20.10
N SER A 339 32.58 6.17 20.91
CA SER A 339 32.16 6.09 22.31
C SER A 339 31.01 7.06 22.60
N ALA A 340 29.93 6.55 23.18
CA ALA A 340 28.76 7.30 23.65
C ALA A 340 28.19 6.64 24.90
N ALA A 341 27.01 7.07 25.37
CA ALA A 341 26.40 6.57 26.60
C ALA A 341 26.12 5.05 26.60
N ASP A 342 25.87 4.44 25.44
CA ASP A 342 25.59 3.01 25.26
C ASP A 342 26.85 2.13 25.10
N GLY A 343 28.02 2.71 25.23
CA GLY A 343 29.31 2.01 25.23
C GLY A 343 30.13 2.19 23.95
N PRO A 344 31.37 1.68 23.93
CA PRO A 344 32.26 1.82 22.79
C PRO A 344 31.93 0.83 21.67
N ARG A 345 32.10 1.29 20.42
CA ARG A 345 32.01 0.49 19.18
C ARG A 345 33.27 0.72 18.37
N VAL A 346 33.87 -0.38 17.89
CA VAL A 346 35.11 -0.33 17.13
C VAL A 346 34.85 -0.80 15.69
N VAL A 347 35.35 -0.02 14.73
CA VAL A 347 35.27 -0.34 13.30
C VAL A 347 36.68 -0.31 12.71
N GLU A 348 37.10 -1.42 12.14
CA GLU A 348 38.29 -1.49 11.30
C GLU A 348 37.90 -1.03 9.87
N LEU A 349 38.55 0.02 9.41
CA LEU A 349 38.29 0.60 8.10
C LEU A 349 39.12 -0.10 7.04
N ARG A 350 38.46 -0.59 5.99
CA ARG A 350 39.10 -1.28 4.88
C ARG A 350 39.50 -0.30 3.78
N ARG A 351 40.65 -0.50 3.20
CA ARG A 351 41.10 0.30 2.06
C ARG A 351 40.19 0.11 0.84
N SER A 352 39.74 1.22 0.27
CA SER A 352 38.99 1.27 -0.99
C SER A 352 39.56 2.41 -1.85
N SER A 353 40.40 2.06 -2.83
CA SER A 353 41.14 3.02 -3.65
C SER A 353 42.04 3.95 -2.79
N THR A 354 41.74 5.23 -2.73
CA THR A 354 42.44 6.27 -1.97
C THR A 354 41.83 6.58 -0.61
N THR A 355 40.73 5.91 -0.26
CA THR A 355 39.98 6.10 0.99
C THR A 355 39.93 4.82 1.81
N TYR A 356 39.61 4.94 3.09
CA TYR A 356 39.33 3.86 3.99
C TYR A 356 37.84 3.87 4.30
N THR A 357 37.13 2.74 4.10
CA THR A 357 35.68 2.67 4.27
C THR A 357 35.26 1.63 5.29
N GLY A 358 34.12 1.85 5.94
CA GLY A 358 33.53 0.93 6.90
C GLY A 358 32.06 1.28 7.13
N THR A 359 31.35 0.44 7.87
CA THR A 359 29.97 0.67 8.26
C THR A 359 29.82 0.56 9.77
N ILE A 360 28.98 1.41 10.34
CA ILE A 360 28.66 1.39 11.77
C ILE A 360 27.21 1.77 11.98
N ALA A 361 26.53 1.10 12.93
CA ALA A 361 25.23 1.50 13.40
C ALA A 361 25.41 2.49 14.56
N LEU A 362 24.88 3.71 14.42
CA LEU A 362 24.92 4.75 15.44
C LEU A 362 23.52 4.98 16.00
N LEU A 363 23.42 5.23 17.31
CA LEU A 363 22.19 5.70 17.95
C LEU A 363 22.23 7.23 18.08
N GLN A 364 21.07 7.82 18.38
CA GLN A 364 20.98 9.24 18.68
C GLN A 364 21.83 9.57 19.89
N ASP A 365 22.93 10.26 19.70
CA ASP A 365 23.83 10.76 20.73
C ASP A 365 24.88 11.70 20.12
N THR A 366 25.74 12.26 20.98
CA THR A 366 26.98 12.90 20.55
C THR A 366 28.15 11.94 20.77
N TRP A 367 28.59 11.32 19.70
CA TRP A 367 29.68 10.34 19.73
C TRP A 367 31.05 11.00 19.77
N THR A 368 31.92 10.55 20.67
CA THR A 368 33.34 10.83 20.58
C THR A 368 33.98 9.75 19.70
N VAL A 369 34.67 10.15 18.65
CA VAL A 369 35.32 9.24 17.71
C VAL A 369 36.81 9.44 17.76
N LEU A 370 37.54 8.35 18.06
CA LEU A 370 38.99 8.31 18.02
C LEU A 370 39.44 7.49 16.82
N VAL A 371 40.23 8.09 15.95
CA VAL A 371 40.75 7.43 14.75
C VAL A 371 42.24 7.16 14.97
N TYR A 372 42.58 5.88 15.05
CA TYR A 372 43.94 5.38 15.18
C TYR A 372 44.49 5.04 13.80
N VAL A 373 45.68 5.59 13.52
CA VAL A 373 46.39 5.38 12.24
C VAL A 373 47.70 4.68 12.56
N ARG A 374 47.94 3.50 11.97
CA ARG A 374 49.18 2.75 12.12
C ARG A 374 49.77 2.48 10.75
N ARG A 375 51.00 2.93 10.52
CA ARG A 375 51.79 2.60 9.32
C ARG A 375 52.88 1.61 9.61
N PRO A 376 53.21 0.70 8.68
CA PRO A 376 54.32 -0.23 8.83
C PRO A 376 55.66 0.50 9.09
N GLY A 377 56.39 0.11 10.13
CA GLY A 377 57.69 0.68 10.47
C GLY A 377 57.67 2.04 11.20
N GLU A 378 56.50 2.61 11.47
CA GLU A 378 56.36 3.88 12.20
C GLU A 378 55.75 3.66 13.60
N SER A 379 56.09 4.57 14.52
CA SER A 379 55.43 4.59 15.85
C SER A 379 54.00 5.09 15.69
N THR A 380 53.03 4.49 16.42
CA THR A 380 51.63 4.89 16.36
C THR A 380 51.46 6.32 16.92
N PRO A 381 50.99 7.28 16.12
CA PRO A 381 50.77 8.65 16.57
C PRO A 381 49.55 8.75 17.50
N PRO A 382 49.35 9.86 18.20
CA PRO A 382 48.12 10.13 18.93
C PRO A 382 46.92 10.07 17.98
N PRO A 383 45.76 9.54 18.41
CA PRO A 383 44.58 9.41 17.56
C PRO A 383 43.97 10.79 17.20
N ALA A 384 43.40 10.88 16.01
CA ALA A 384 42.55 12.00 15.66
C ALA A 384 41.24 11.90 16.47
N ARG A 385 40.78 13.01 17.02
CA ARG A 385 39.57 13.06 17.85
C ARG A 385 38.51 13.91 17.17
N PHE A 386 37.32 13.30 17.01
CA PHE A 386 36.15 13.96 16.46
C PHE A 386 34.99 13.93 17.44
N ARG A 387 34.10 14.91 17.32
CA ARG A 387 32.82 14.94 17.99
C ARG A 387 31.73 14.86 16.91
N VAL A 388 30.99 13.76 16.91
CA VAL A 388 30.00 13.42 15.89
C VAL A 388 28.60 13.49 16.50
N PRO A 389 27.84 14.58 16.32
CA PRO A 389 26.45 14.63 16.74
C PRO A 389 25.59 13.81 15.76
N ILE A 390 24.75 12.95 16.31
CA ILE A 390 23.70 12.23 15.58
C ILE A 390 22.35 12.76 16.07
N PRO A 391 21.88 13.91 15.55
CA PRO A 391 20.61 14.50 15.94
C PRO A 391 19.45 13.75 15.27
N VAL A 392 18.35 13.56 16.01
CA VAL A 392 17.06 13.17 15.43
C VAL A 392 16.08 14.31 15.68
N PRO A 393 15.79 15.14 14.69
CA PRO A 393 14.69 16.08 14.80
C PRO A 393 13.38 15.32 15.02
N ASP A 394 12.56 15.80 15.93
CA ASP A 394 11.21 15.26 16.10
C ASP A 394 10.40 15.52 14.82
N ALA A 395 9.91 14.44 14.20
CA ALA A 395 9.18 14.51 12.94
C ALA A 395 7.89 15.34 13.05
N ARG A 396 7.21 15.33 14.19
CA ARG A 396 6.00 16.13 14.43
C ARG A 396 6.32 17.61 14.55
N ILE A 397 7.45 17.95 15.13
CA ILE A 397 7.93 19.34 15.18
C ILE A 397 8.25 19.83 13.77
N LEU A 398 8.90 19.00 12.94
CA LEU A 398 9.18 19.34 11.54
C LEU A 398 7.89 19.54 10.73
N LEU A 399 6.90 18.67 10.91
CA LEU A 399 5.57 18.85 10.30
C LEU A 399 4.91 20.16 10.73
N GLY A 400 4.98 20.49 12.03
CA GLY A 400 4.43 21.76 12.53
C GLY A 400 5.13 23.01 11.96
N ARG A 401 6.44 22.93 11.72
CA ARG A 401 7.17 24.01 11.03
C ARG A 401 6.79 24.10 9.56
N ALA A 402 6.59 22.95 8.89
CA ALA A 402 6.12 22.91 7.50
C ALA A 402 4.70 23.47 7.37
N ASP A 403 3.78 23.05 8.23
CA ASP A 403 2.42 23.61 8.28
C ASP A 403 2.45 25.13 8.42
N ALA A 404 3.28 25.64 9.36
CA ALA A 404 3.42 27.08 9.58
C ALA A 404 4.05 27.81 8.39
N ALA A 405 5.02 27.20 7.70
CA ALA A 405 5.66 27.80 6.53
C ALA A 405 4.69 27.86 5.34
N MET A 406 4.00 26.75 5.04
CA MET A 406 3.02 26.68 3.96
C MET A 406 1.81 27.60 4.17
N ASN A 407 1.34 27.73 5.42
CA ASN A 407 0.21 28.61 5.76
C ASN A 407 0.54 30.12 5.70
N ARG A 408 1.82 30.50 5.61
CA ARG A 408 2.25 31.91 5.46
C ARG A 408 2.33 32.37 4.02
N LEU A 409 2.33 31.44 3.07
CA LEU A 409 2.45 31.77 1.65
C LEU A 409 1.23 32.56 1.18
N ARG A 410 1.46 33.39 0.16
CA ARG A 410 0.41 34.15 -0.53
C ARG A 410 0.07 33.54 -1.88
N ALA A 411 1.01 32.79 -2.47
CA ALA A 411 0.81 32.09 -3.72
C ALA A 411 1.69 30.83 -3.76
N VAL A 412 1.17 29.77 -4.41
CA VAL A 412 1.94 28.55 -4.65
C VAL A 412 1.32 27.76 -5.80
N GLU A 413 2.15 27.04 -6.55
CA GLU A 413 1.71 26.07 -7.54
C GLU A 413 1.94 24.65 -7.01
N GLU A 414 0.90 23.83 -7.08
CA GLU A 414 0.92 22.41 -6.75
C GLU A 414 0.71 21.61 -8.04
N ARG A 415 1.50 20.58 -8.25
CA ARG A 415 1.33 19.62 -9.33
C ARG A 415 1.12 18.24 -8.74
N THR A 416 0.04 17.57 -9.14
CA THR A 416 -0.25 16.22 -8.67
C THR A 416 -0.40 15.25 -9.82
N THR A 417 0.06 14.03 -9.59
CA THR A 417 -0.16 12.88 -10.47
C THR A 417 -0.87 11.81 -9.66
N LEU A 418 -2.11 11.52 -10.00
CA LEU A 418 -2.93 10.51 -9.32
C LEU A 418 -3.04 9.25 -10.18
N THR A 419 -2.76 8.10 -9.56
CA THR A 419 -2.92 6.78 -10.15
C THR A 419 -3.86 5.94 -9.30
N SER A 420 -4.98 5.49 -9.89
CA SER A 420 -6.04 4.74 -9.20
C SER A 420 -6.43 3.47 -9.97
N GLY A 421 -5.48 2.81 -10.62
CA GLY A 421 -5.74 1.62 -11.46
C GLY A 421 -6.47 1.91 -12.78
N GLY A 422 -6.55 3.19 -13.17
CA GLY A 422 -7.12 3.67 -14.43
C GLY A 422 -6.17 4.66 -15.12
N PRO A 423 -6.67 5.50 -16.02
CA PRO A 423 -5.88 6.58 -16.63
C PRO A 423 -5.23 7.44 -15.55
N VAL A 424 -3.99 7.82 -15.78
CA VAL A 424 -3.29 8.78 -14.92
C VAL A 424 -3.98 10.13 -15.03
N VAL A 425 -4.22 10.75 -13.89
CA VAL A 425 -4.78 12.11 -13.79
C VAL A 425 -3.68 13.05 -13.32
N GLU A 426 -3.35 14.02 -14.14
CA GLU A 426 -2.43 15.09 -13.80
C GLU A 426 -3.22 16.36 -13.49
N THR A 427 -2.91 17.00 -12.36
CA THR A 427 -3.56 18.25 -11.98
C THR A 427 -2.49 19.29 -11.66
N VAL A 428 -2.64 20.46 -12.24
CA VAL A 428 -1.89 21.66 -11.86
C VAL A 428 -2.84 22.58 -11.13
N ILE A 429 -2.50 22.93 -9.89
CA ILE A 429 -3.31 23.80 -9.04
C ILE A 429 -2.48 25.03 -8.72
N ARG A 430 -3.02 26.19 -8.95
CA ARG A 430 -2.46 27.46 -8.49
C ARG A 430 -3.34 28.00 -7.40
N TYR A 431 -2.75 28.34 -6.29
CA TYR A 431 -3.42 28.96 -5.17
C TYR A 431 -2.96 30.40 -5.03
N GLN A 432 -3.89 31.28 -4.74
CA GLN A 432 -3.64 32.68 -4.39
C GLN A 432 -4.49 33.06 -3.17
N ALA A 433 -3.81 33.39 -2.10
CA ALA A 433 -4.49 33.80 -0.86
C ALA A 433 -5.28 35.11 -1.07
N PRO A 434 -6.39 35.32 -0.37
CA PRO A 434 -6.91 34.43 0.67
C PRO A 434 -7.91 33.38 0.17
N ASP A 435 -8.44 33.46 -1.07
CA ASP A 435 -9.68 32.81 -1.48
C ASP A 435 -9.72 32.37 -2.95
N ARG A 436 -8.58 32.24 -3.62
CA ARG A 436 -8.53 31.92 -5.06
C ARG A 436 -7.75 30.65 -5.33
N ALA A 437 -8.27 29.84 -6.25
CA ALA A 437 -7.59 28.69 -6.81
C ALA A 437 -7.93 28.51 -8.29
N ALA A 438 -6.96 28.05 -9.07
CA ALA A 438 -7.14 27.68 -10.46
C ALA A 438 -6.61 26.27 -10.69
N TYR A 439 -7.42 25.37 -11.23
CA TYR A 439 -7.12 23.96 -11.48
C TYR A 439 -7.10 23.71 -12.99
N THR A 440 -6.10 22.99 -13.44
CA THR A 440 -6.09 22.36 -14.77
C THR A 440 -5.93 20.86 -14.58
N VAL A 441 -6.93 20.10 -14.98
CA VAL A 441 -6.94 18.64 -14.87
C VAL A 441 -6.81 18.02 -16.24
N THR A 442 -5.77 17.19 -16.42
CA THR A 442 -5.50 16.47 -17.66
C THR A 442 -5.65 14.97 -17.40
N THR A 443 -6.41 14.30 -18.24
CA THR A 443 -6.59 12.84 -18.21
C THR A 443 -6.35 12.31 -19.61
N SER A 444 -5.57 11.23 -19.76
CA SER A 444 -5.30 10.64 -21.07
C SER A 444 -6.59 10.29 -21.82
N GLY A 445 -6.68 10.72 -23.08
CA GLY A 445 -7.83 10.48 -23.95
C GLY A 445 -9.06 11.38 -23.70
N ARG A 446 -8.93 12.41 -22.86
CA ARG A 446 -10.01 13.40 -22.60
C ARG A 446 -9.48 14.82 -22.80
N PRO A 447 -10.32 15.77 -23.25
CA PRO A 447 -9.95 17.18 -23.24
C PRO A 447 -9.65 17.64 -21.80
N PRO A 448 -8.69 18.54 -21.60
CA PRO A 448 -8.39 19.09 -20.28
C PRO A 448 -9.61 19.84 -19.73
N THR A 449 -9.76 19.79 -18.41
CA THR A 449 -10.79 20.60 -17.71
C THR A 449 -10.11 21.66 -16.89
N GLU A 450 -10.65 22.86 -16.92
CA GLU A 450 -10.17 23.99 -16.14
C GLU A 450 -11.26 24.44 -15.17
N THR A 451 -10.87 24.74 -13.95
CA THR A 451 -11.74 25.27 -12.90
C THR A 451 -11.06 26.44 -12.23
N ILE A 452 -11.76 27.55 -12.12
CA ILE A 452 -11.32 28.71 -11.32
C ILE A 452 -12.31 28.88 -10.18
N ILE A 453 -11.79 29.08 -8.96
CA ILE A 453 -12.59 29.31 -7.75
C ILE A 453 -12.15 30.64 -7.18
N ILE A 454 -13.12 31.49 -6.90
CA ILE A 454 -12.91 32.79 -6.25
C ILE A 454 -14.02 32.96 -5.21
N ASP A 455 -13.65 32.92 -3.94
CA ASP A 455 -14.55 33.02 -2.78
C ASP A 455 -15.73 32.01 -2.87
N ASP A 456 -16.93 32.47 -3.23
CA ASP A 456 -18.16 31.67 -3.33
C ASP A 456 -18.54 31.27 -4.75
N ARG A 457 -17.70 31.56 -5.75
CA ARG A 457 -17.96 31.28 -7.17
C ARG A 457 -16.99 30.29 -7.74
N ARG A 458 -17.52 29.40 -8.58
CA ARG A 458 -16.77 28.43 -9.37
C ARG A 458 -17.06 28.62 -10.85
N TYR A 459 -16.00 28.69 -11.63
CA TYR A 459 -16.01 28.75 -13.08
C TYR A 459 -15.42 27.48 -13.64
N ASP A 460 -16.11 26.81 -14.56
CA ASP A 460 -15.66 25.54 -15.15
C ASP A 460 -15.63 25.64 -16.68
N ARG A 461 -14.61 25.04 -17.29
CA ARG A 461 -14.46 24.89 -18.73
C ARG A 461 -13.92 23.50 -19.08
N ALA A 462 -14.44 22.89 -20.15
CA ALA A 462 -13.92 21.63 -20.70
C ALA A 462 -13.35 21.89 -22.11
N GLY A 463 -12.06 21.64 -22.31
CA GLY A 463 -11.34 21.95 -23.55
C GLY A 463 -11.46 23.43 -23.90
N ASP A 464 -11.77 23.72 -25.17
CA ASP A 464 -11.96 25.06 -25.70
C ASP A 464 -13.44 25.55 -25.60
N GLY A 465 -14.27 24.86 -24.81
CA GLY A 465 -15.67 25.24 -24.61
C GLY A 465 -15.84 26.55 -23.85
N PRO A 466 -17.07 27.06 -23.77
CA PRO A 466 -17.35 28.28 -23.01
C PRO A 466 -17.20 28.06 -21.50
N TRP A 467 -16.86 29.12 -20.77
CA TRP A 467 -16.89 29.14 -19.33
C TRP A 467 -18.32 29.10 -18.80
N THR A 468 -18.56 28.26 -17.81
CA THR A 468 -19.80 28.20 -17.05
C THR A 468 -19.53 28.64 -15.61
N VAL A 469 -20.49 29.37 -15.02
CA VAL A 469 -20.37 29.82 -13.62
C VAL A 469 -21.43 29.15 -12.76
N ALA A 470 -21.04 28.74 -11.57
CA ALA A 470 -21.88 28.15 -10.54
C ALA A 470 -21.48 28.65 -9.15
N PRO A 471 -22.35 28.59 -8.16
CA PRO A 471 -21.94 28.77 -6.76
C PRO A 471 -20.91 27.72 -6.36
N TRP A 472 -19.98 28.08 -5.47
CA TRP A 472 -19.08 27.13 -4.84
C TRP A 472 -19.90 26.09 -4.04
N PRO A 473 -19.70 24.78 -4.26
CA PRO A 473 -20.52 23.75 -3.61
C PRO A 473 -20.16 23.49 -2.14
N GLY A 474 -19.13 24.15 -1.60
CA GLY A 474 -18.74 24.03 -0.20
C GLY A 474 -19.75 24.71 0.73
N SER A 475 -19.82 24.23 1.98
CA SER A 475 -20.65 24.84 3.04
C SER A 475 -20.14 26.21 3.48
N GLU A 476 -18.86 26.49 3.22
CA GLU A 476 -18.20 27.77 3.47
C GLU A 476 -17.51 28.22 2.18
N PRO A 477 -17.33 29.55 1.97
CA PRO A 477 -16.53 30.07 0.86
C PRO A 477 -15.14 29.44 0.81
N PHE A 478 -14.59 29.28 -0.40
CA PHE A 478 -13.25 28.75 -0.57
C PHE A 478 -12.24 29.63 0.17
N ARG A 479 -11.30 29.00 0.86
CA ARG A 479 -10.19 29.66 1.55
C ARG A 479 -8.88 28.96 1.20
N TRP A 480 -7.78 29.65 1.44
CA TRP A 480 -6.43 29.09 1.34
C TRP A 480 -6.34 27.70 1.98
N PRO A 481 -5.66 26.73 1.37
CA PRO A 481 -5.48 25.41 1.97
C PRO A 481 -4.90 25.52 3.38
N ASN A 482 -5.55 24.91 4.35
CA ASN A 482 -5.10 24.94 5.74
C ASN A 482 -4.22 23.71 6.01
N PHE A 483 -2.92 23.89 5.89
CA PHE A 483 -1.93 22.86 6.20
C PHE A 483 -1.91 22.61 7.70
N ARG A 484 -2.22 21.40 8.14
CA ARG A 484 -2.32 21.01 9.55
C ARG A 484 -1.90 19.55 9.81
N TYR A 485 -0.96 19.06 9.03
CA TYR A 485 -0.49 17.68 9.10
C TYR A 485 0.02 17.30 10.49
N ALA A 486 0.74 18.21 11.18
CA ALA A 486 1.24 17.97 12.53
C ALA A 486 0.13 17.66 13.54
N ARG A 487 -1.10 18.14 13.30
CA ARG A 487 -2.23 17.97 14.21
C ARG A 487 -2.82 16.56 14.13
N THR A 488 -2.87 15.97 12.93
CA THR A 488 -3.52 14.67 12.67
C THR A 488 -2.51 13.54 12.49
N ALA A 489 -1.22 13.85 12.24
CA ALA A 489 -0.20 12.86 11.99
C ALA A 489 -0.02 11.89 13.16
N GLU A 490 -0.14 10.60 12.87
CA GLU A 490 0.22 9.49 13.75
C GLU A 490 1.45 8.77 13.18
N GLU A 491 2.22 8.08 14.03
CA GLU A 491 3.42 7.33 13.64
C GLU A 491 4.45 8.17 12.86
N ALA A 492 4.52 9.48 13.12
CA ALA A 492 5.43 10.36 12.41
C ALA A 492 6.90 9.99 12.67
N ARG A 493 7.68 9.81 11.60
CA ARG A 493 9.10 9.41 11.63
C ARG A 493 9.91 10.20 10.64
N LEU A 494 11.11 10.61 11.06
CA LEU A 494 12.14 11.10 10.15
C LEU A 494 12.80 9.88 9.49
N LEU A 495 12.75 9.80 8.16
CA LEU A 495 13.37 8.73 7.38
C LEU A 495 14.80 9.09 6.96
N GLY A 496 15.06 10.38 6.74
CA GLY A 496 16.36 10.84 6.28
C GLY A 496 16.33 12.24 5.70
N VAL A 497 17.30 12.54 4.86
CA VAL A 497 17.38 13.77 4.06
C VAL A 497 17.69 13.40 2.63
N GLU A 498 16.97 13.99 1.69
CA GLU A 498 17.14 13.83 0.25
C GLU A 498 17.18 15.20 -0.43
N SER A 499 17.71 15.24 -1.65
CA SER A 499 17.68 16.48 -2.45
C SER A 499 16.53 16.42 -3.45
N ILE A 500 15.69 17.43 -3.46
CA ILE A 500 14.65 17.66 -4.48
C ILE A 500 15.05 18.91 -5.27
N ASP A 501 15.30 18.76 -6.56
CA ASP A 501 15.71 19.82 -7.47
C ASP A 501 16.89 20.67 -6.91
N GLY A 502 17.87 20.00 -6.29
CA GLY A 502 19.05 20.63 -5.68
C GLY A 502 18.80 21.22 -4.28
N THR A 503 17.56 21.17 -3.77
CA THR A 503 17.24 21.64 -2.41
C THR A 503 17.26 20.46 -1.43
N PRO A 504 18.10 20.49 -0.36
CA PRO A 504 18.11 19.44 0.65
C PRO A 504 16.81 19.51 1.48
N CYS A 505 16.17 18.33 1.65
CA CYS A 505 14.88 18.19 2.30
C CYS A 505 14.90 17.09 3.36
N TYR A 506 14.30 17.33 4.52
CA TYR A 506 13.92 16.26 5.44
C TYR A 506 12.87 15.36 4.78
N VAL A 507 13.01 14.05 4.90
CA VAL A 507 12.03 13.08 4.45
C VAL A 507 11.30 12.52 5.66
N LEU A 508 9.99 12.71 5.70
CA LEU A 508 9.13 12.27 6.78
C LEU A 508 8.12 11.25 6.29
N SER A 509 7.77 10.28 7.12
CA SER A 509 6.61 9.42 6.91
C SER A 509 5.67 9.50 8.10
N PHE A 510 4.36 9.54 7.84
CA PHE A 510 3.33 9.49 8.87
C PHE A 510 2.03 8.91 8.33
N TYR A 511 1.15 8.54 9.24
CA TYR A 511 -0.22 8.12 8.93
C TYR A 511 -1.19 9.23 9.37
N ASP A 512 -2.15 9.56 8.50
CA ASP A 512 -3.26 10.46 8.83
C ASP A 512 -4.54 9.65 8.98
N PRO A 513 -5.03 9.44 10.22
CA PRO A 513 -6.23 8.64 10.47
C PRO A 513 -7.51 9.32 9.96
N ALA A 514 -7.51 10.65 9.80
CA ALA A 514 -8.69 11.37 9.32
C ALA A 514 -9.00 11.08 7.84
N SER A 515 -7.97 10.89 7.04
CA SER A 515 -8.06 10.54 5.61
C SER A 515 -7.74 9.06 5.34
N GLU A 516 -7.42 8.27 6.37
CA GLU A 516 -6.95 6.87 6.26
C GLU A 516 -5.76 6.76 5.28
N THR A 517 -4.88 7.74 5.29
CA THR A 517 -3.83 7.92 4.29
C THR A 517 -2.46 7.89 4.93
N ARG A 518 -1.50 7.24 4.29
CA ARG A 518 -0.10 7.35 4.65
C ARG A 518 0.59 8.33 3.70
N TYR A 519 1.38 9.20 4.30
CA TYR A 519 2.17 10.20 3.61
C TYR A 519 3.67 9.94 3.74
N GLN A 520 4.40 10.30 2.68
CA GLN A 520 5.81 10.62 2.72
C GLN A 520 5.98 12.05 2.21
N MET A 521 6.71 12.89 2.94
CA MET A 521 6.86 14.31 2.65
C MET A 521 8.32 14.73 2.64
N TRP A 522 8.66 15.59 1.70
CA TRP A 522 9.97 16.24 1.58
C TRP A 522 9.85 17.71 1.94
N ILE A 523 10.47 18.08 3.05
CA ILE A 523 10.38 19.42 3.65
C ILE A 523 11.77 20.07 3.60
N GLY A 524 11.88 21.24 3.00
CA GLY A 524 13.15 21.97 2.89
C GLY A 524 13.84 22.19 4.24
N LEU A 525 15.15 21.91 4.33
CA LEU A 525 15.90 22.03 5.57
C LEU A 525 15.96 23.46 6.09
N SER A 526 16.05 24.45 5.20
CA SER A 526 16.28 25.86 5.55
C SER A 526 15.00 26.67 5.73
N ASP A 527 13.97 26.37 4.94
CA ASP A 527 12.74 27.17 4.87
C ASP A 527 11.48 26.45 5.34
N PHE A 528 11.57 25.13 5.60
CA PHE A 528 10.48 24.24 5.99
C PHE A 528 9.32 24.19 4.99
N LEU A 529 9.52 24.62 3.74
CA LEU A 529 8.50 24.53 2.71
C LEU A 529 8.37 23.09 2.23
N LEU A 530 7.14 22.62 2.07
CA LEU A 530 6.85 21.31 1.50
C LEU A 530 7.15 21.33 0.01
N ARG A 531 8.12 20.52 -0.44
CA ARG A 531 8.54 20.45 -1.85
C ARG A 531 7.82 19.36 -2.61
N ARG A 532 7.67 18.21 -1.95
CA ARG A 532 7.06 17.01 -2.55
C ARG A 532 6.33 16.24 -1.48
N TYR A 533 5.30 15.53 -1.89
CA TYR A 533 4.69 14.50 -1.08
C TYR A 533 4.25 13.31 -1.93
N GLU A 534 4.21 12.16 -1.30
CA GLU A 534 3.57 10.96 -1.81
C GLU A 534 2.46 10.57 -0.86
N MET A 535 1.30 10.34 -1.40
CA MET A 535 0.10 9.99 -0.67
C MET A 535 -0.39 8.63 -1.11
N MET A 536 -0.63 7.75 -0.15
CA MET A 536 -1.21 6.46 -0.41
C MET A 536 -2.44 6.25 0.45
N ALA A 537 -3.57 6.17 -0.20
CA ALA A 537 -4.84 5.71 0.32
C ALA A 537 -5.24 4.39 -0.36
N ILE A 538 -6.35 3.81 0.07
CA ILE A 538 -6.84 2.56 -0.51
C ILE A 538 -7.22 2.75 -1.98
N GLY A 539 -6.50 2.06 -2.87
CA GLY A 539 -6.72 2.15 -4.32
C GLY A 539 -6.25 3.44 -4.98
N HIS A 540 -5.64 4.37 -4.24
CA HIS A 540 -5.13 5.63 -4.74
C HIS A 540 -3.67 5.83 -4.37
N TYR A 541 -2.86 6.18 -5.34
CA TYR A 541 -1.50 6.66 -5.15
C TYR A 541 -1.35 8.00 -5.84
N MET A 542 -0.94 9.01 -5.09
CA MET A 542 -0.74 10.36 -5.61
C MET A 542 0.64 10.85 -5.25
N VAL A 543 1.31 11.45 -6.22
CA VAL A 543 2.53 12.21 -6.05
C VAL A 543 2.20 13.67 -6.26
N GLY A 544 2.52 14.51 -5.30
CA GLY A 544 2.38 15.95 -5.41
C GLY A 544 3.72 16.67 -5.23
N SER A 545 3.88 17.79 -5.89
CA SER A 545 5.03 18.68 -5.73
C SER A 545 4.56 20.13 -5.66
N TYR A 546 5.22 20.92 -4.82
CA TYR A 546 4.97 22.35 -4.67
C TYR A 546 6.14 23.16 -5.24
N ALA A 547 5.82 24.20 -5.99
CA ALA A 547 6.77 25.11 -6.61
C ALA A 547 6.20 26.53 -6.66
N ARG A 548 7.00 27.49 -7.14
CA ARG A 548 6.58 28.88 -7.33
C ARG A 548 6.03 29.53 -6.06
N PHE A 549 6.70 29.29 -4.94
CA PHE A 549 6.34 29.84 -3.63
C PHE A 549 6.39 31.36 -3.65
N ASP A 550 5.30 32.02 -3.25
CA ASP A 550 5.11 33.48 -3.24
C ASP A 550 5.42 34.15 -4.59
N ASP A 551 5.24 33.44 -5.69
CA ASP A 551 5.48 33.96 -7.03
C ASP A 551 4.41 35.02 -7.38
N PRO A 552 4.79 36.29 -7.59
CA PRO A 552 3.86 37.37 -7.88
C PRO A 552 3.18 37.22 -9.26
N THR A 553 3.67 36.34 -10.11
CA THR A 553 3.04 36.06 -11.41
C THR A 553 1.86 35.11 -11.33
N ILE A 554 1.59 34.51 -10.16
CA ILE A 554 0.36 33.77 -9.90
C ILE A 554 -0.75 34.77 -9.59
N VAL A 555 -1.49 35.16 -10.63
CA VAL A 555 -2.67 36.01 -10.53
C VAL A 555 -3.87 35.21 -11.04
N ILE A 556 -4.92 35.13 -10.24
CA ILE A 556 -6.13 34.37 -10.57
C ILE A 556 -7.30 35.35 -10.64
N ASP A 557 -7.78 35.61 -11.84
CA ASP A 557 -8.89 36.50 -12.12
C ASP A 557 -10.10 35.73 -12.69
N PRO A 558 -11.32 36.28 -12.55
CA PRO A 558 -12.50 35.71 -13.19
C PRO A 558 -12.29 35.58 -14.71
N PRO A 559 -12.65 34.46 -15.33
CA PRO A 559 -12.53 34.33 -16.78
C PRO A 559 -13.60 35.17 -17.49
N PRO A 560 -13.36 35.59 -18.75
CA PRO A 560 -14.38 36.25 -19.55
C PRO A 560 -15.55 35.27 -19.79
N LEU A 561 -16.74 35.67 -19.39
CA LEU A 561 -17.97 34.92 -19.69
C LEU A 561 -18.46 35.35 -21.07
N SER A 562 -18.81 34.37 -21.92
CA SER A 562 -19.56 34.68 -23.17
C SER A 562 -21.00 35.09 -22.79
N ASP A 563 -21.41 36.24 -23.24
CA ASP A 563 -22.80 36.75 -23.13
C ASP A 563 -23.82 35.76 -23.70
#